data_4533b1778f47eced9792f7857429cdae
#
_entry.id   4533b1778f47eced9792f7857429cdae
#
_cell.length_a   1.000
_cell.length_b   1.000
_cell.length_c   1.000
_cell.angle_alpha   90.00
_cell.angle_beta   90.00
_cell.angle_gamma   90.00
#
_symmetry.space_group_name_H-M   'P 1'
#
loop_
_entity.id
_entity.type
_entity.pdbx_description
1 polymer ?
#
loop_
_entity_poly.entity_id
_entity_poly.type
_entity_poly.pdbx_seq_one_letter_code
_entity_poly.pdbx_strand_id
1 'polypeptide(L)'
;MEANFDQILALVRVLAERLGIYLLNSMNPFRIEGQKSIMFEMLDQLDWRVPDWVVLPGGNLGNVSAFGKGLREAKDAGLIDRLPKLAVIQAEGAAPFYDLWQRGSGGLCPVTNPETLATAIRIGDPVSWPKALHEVRNSGGTVEKVTEQEIADAKAQIGLCGIGCEPASAATLAGIRKLTARGVIDRVENVVAVLTGNVLKDSDYIYRYHTGQLEAPGGVKIQSTFGNKPIVVPNDPDKIAELLN
;
A
#
# COMPACT_ATOMS: atom_id res chain seq x y z
N MET A 1 17.93 -7.35 -15.02
CA MET A 1 18.83 -6.31 -14.49
C MET A 1 18.90 -6.53 -12.99
N GLU A 2 20.10 -6.76 -12.47
CA GLU A 2 20.31 -6.97 -11.02
C GLU A 2 20.45 -5.59 -10.34
N ALA A 3 19.32 -4.95 -10.04
CA ALA A 3 19.29 -3.65 -9.41
C ALA A 3 17.97 -3.45 -8.64
N ASN A 4 17.98 -2.65 -7.59
CA ASN A 4 16.77 -2.27 -6.89
C ASN A 4 15.98 -1.20 -7.66
N PHE A 5 14.76 -0.89 -7.22
CA PHE A 5 13.88 0.07 -7.89
C PHE A 5 14.52 1.45 -8.04
N ASP A 6 15.20 1.94 -7.01
CA ASP A 6 15.77 3.30 -7.01
C ASP A 6 16.93 3.42 -8.02
N GLN A 7 17.78 2.38 -8.11
CA GLN A 7 18.85 2.30 -9.10
C GLN A 7 18.30 2.23 -10.53
N ILE A 8 17.25 1.44 -10.75
CA ILE A 8 16.58 1.35 -12.06
C ILE A 8 15.98 2.70 -12.45
N LEU A 9 15.33 3.38 -11.49
CA LEU A 9 14.74 4.70 -11.73
C LEU A 9 15.80 5.75 -12.14
N ALA A 10 16.96 5.75 -11.47
CA ALA A 10 18.07 6.62 -11.81
C ALA A 10 18.60 6.35 -13.25
N LEU A 11 18.77 5.06 -13.59
CA LEU A 11 19.22 4.66 -14.94
C LEU A 11 18.21 5.06 -16.01
N VAL A 12 16.91 4.82 -15.77
CA VAL A 12 15.84 5.15 -16.74
C VAL A 12 15.77 6.65 -17.01
N ARG A 13 16.05 7.51 -16.02
CA ARG A 13 16.18 8.97 -16.22
C ARG A 13 17.26 9.31 -17.23
N VAL A 14 18.46 8.78 -17.04
CA VAL A 14 19.60 9.02 -17.94
C VAL A 14 19.31 8.53 -19.36
N LEU A 15 18.70 7.35 -19.48
CA LEU A 15 18.33 6.79 -20.78
C LEU A 15 17.24 7.63 -21.48
N ALA A 16 16.27 8.12 -20.73
CA ALA A 16 15.20 8.95 -21.28
C ALA A 16 15.78 10.26 -21.87
N GLU A 17 16.66 10.93 -21.13
CA GLU A 17 17.33 12.13 -21.61
C GLU A 17 18.20 11.87 -22.84
N ARG A 18 18.98 10.79 -22.84
CA ARG A 18 19.89 10.46 -23.96
C ARG A 18 19.20 10.00 -25.23
N LEU A 19 18.10 9.28 -25.08
CA LEU A 19 17.40 8.62 -26.19
C LEU A 19 16.09 9.30 -26.58
N GLY A 20 15.70 10.39 -25.90
CA GLY A 20 14.44 11.09 -26.15
C GLY A 20 13.20 10.24 -25.82
N ILE A 21 13.31 9.29 -24.85
CA ILE A 21 12.21 8.41 -24.47
C ILE A 21 11.33 9.12 -23.46
N TYR A 22 10.02 9.16 -23.73
CA TYR A 22 9.04 9.74 -22.81
C TYR A 22 8.78 8.82 -21.61
N LEU A 23 8.98 9.35 -20.39
CA LEU A 23 8.79 8.58 -19.15
C LEU A 23 7.33 8.52 -18.74
N LEU A 24 6.78 7.31 -18.65
CA LEU A 24 5.43 7.03 -18.14
C LEU A 24 5.47 6.49 -16.70
N ASN A 25 6.43 6.93 -15.91
CA ASN A 25 6.63 6.46 -14.53
C ASN A 25 6.10 7.46 -13.48
N SER A 26 6.40 7.22 -12.20
CA SER A 26 5.94 8.04 -11.05
C SER A 26 6.45 9.48 -11.05
N MET A 27 7.39 9.84 -11.92
CA MET A 27 7.90 11.20 -12.07
C MET A 27 7.06 12.05 -13.03
N ASN A 28 6.27 11.39 -13.88
CA ASN A 28 5.46 12.09 -14.87
C ASN A 28 4.27 12.77 -14.18
N PRO A 29 4.14 14.11 -14.28
CA PRO A 29 3.04 14.84 -13.65
C PRO A 29 1.66 14.44 -14.17
N PHE A 30 1.54 14.00 -15.44
CA PHE A 30 0.27 13.52 -15.98
C PHE A 30 -0.23 12.25 -15.29
N ARG A 31 0.66 11.46 -14.67
CA ARG A 31 0.21 10.33 -13.83
C ARG A 31 -0.52 10.81 -12.58
N ILE A 32 -0.06 11.88 -11.96
CA ILE A 32 -0.73 12.49 -10.81
C ILE A 32 -2.13 12.97 -11.21
N GLU A 33 -2.24 13.61 -12.38
CA GLU A 33 -3.52 14.05 -12.94
C GLU A 33 -4.47 12.87 -13.24
N GLY A 34 -3.95 11.77 -13.77
CA GLY A 34 -4.75 10.56 -14.00
C GLY A 34 -5.14 9.86 -12.71
N GLN A 35 -4.20 9.67 -11.79
CA GLN A 35 -4.44 8.92 -10.55
C GLN A 35 -5.35 9.64 -9.56
N LYS A 36 -5.46 10.97 -9.60
CA LYS A 36 -6.40 11.71 -8.75
C LYS A 36 -7.86 11.33 -8.99
N SER A 37 -8.20 10.83 -10.20
CA SER A 37 -9.56 10.38 -10.54
C SER A 37 -10.07 9.25 -9.63
N ILE A 38 -9.18 8.47 -9.02
CA ILE A 38 -9.51 7.43 -8.04
C ILE A 38 -10.30 8.03 -6.86
N MET A 39 -9.95 9.23 -6.42
CA MET A 39 -10.67 9.89 -5.33
C MET A 39 -12.03 10.43 -5.76
N PHE A 40 -12.16 10.90 -6.97
CA PHE A 40 -13.47 11.30 -7.53
C PHE A 40 -14.38 10.09 -7.66
N GLU A 41 -13.89 8.96 -8.18
CA GLU A 41 -14.64 7.71 -8.26
C GLU A 41 -15.05 7.20 -6.87
N MET A 42 -14.14 7.23 -5.90
CA MET A 42 -14.45 6.87 -4.52
C MET A 42 -15.55 7.76 -3.94
N LEU A 43 -15.46 9.08 -4.12
CA LEU A 43 -16.47 10.03 -3.63
C LEU A 43 -17.82 9.81 -4.31
N ASP A 44 -17.85 9.59 -5.62
CA ASP A 44 -19.05 9.28 -6.38
C ASP A 44 -19.72 8.00 -5.86
N GLN A 45 -18.97 6.92 -5.67
CA GLN A 45 -19.47 5.65 -5.12
C GLN A 45 -19.94 5.76 -3.67
N LEU A 46 -19.49 6.76 -2.93
CA LEU A 46 -19.93 7.08 -1.57
C LEU A 46 -21.06 8.12 -1.52
N ASP A 47 -21.70 8.43 -2.65
CA ASP A 47 -22.70 9.50 -2.76
C ASP A 47 -22.16 10.84 -2.21
N TRP A 48 -20.92 11.17 -2.51
CA TRP A 48 -20.17 12.36 -2.07
C TRP A 48 -20.02 12.49 -0.53
N ARG A 49 -20.30 11.42 0.21
CA ARG A 49 -20.04 11.38 1.64
C ARG A 49 -18.56 11.15 1.90
N VAL A 50 -17.92 12.13 2.52
CA VAL A 50 -16.48 12.07 2.80
C VAL A 50 -16.19 11.08 3.94
N PRO A 51 -15.37 10.04 3.75
CA PRO A 51 -14.96 9.17 4.84
C PRO A 51 -14.09 9.93 5.84
N ASP A 52 -13.88 9.39 7.03
CA ASP A 52 -13.00 10.02 8.02
C ASP A 52 -11.53 9.79 7.67
N TRP A 53 -11.22 8.61 7.14
CA TRP A 53 -9.88 8.24 6.74
C TRP A 53 -9.84 7.60 5.35
N VAL A 54 -8.78 7.91 4.61
CA VAL A 54 -8.33 7.14 3.45
C VAL A 54 -6.94 6.60 3.76
N VAL A 55 -6.81 5.28 3.83
CA VAL A 55 -5.57 4.59 4.17
C VAL A 55 -4.99 3.93 2.93
N LEU A 56 -3.71 4.18 2.66
CA LEU A 56 -3.08 3.73 1.42
C LEU A 56 -1.63 3.29 1.63
N PRO A 57 -1.11 2.36 0.79
CA PRO A 57 0.27 1.90 0.89
C PRO A 57 1.23 2.99 0.39
N GLY A 58 2.37 3.13 1.08
CA GLY A 58 3.39 4.12 0.80
C GLY A 58 4.64 3.53 0.15
N GLY A 59 4.66 3.43 -1.18
CA GLY A 59 5.87 3.14 -1.96
C GLY A 59 6.53 4.43 -2.43
N ASN A 60 6.47 4.73 -3.74
CA ASN A 60 7.03 5.96 -4.33
C ASN A 60 6.21 7.23 -4.01
N LEU A 61 5.12 7.09 -3.25
CA LEU A 61 4.24 8.16 -2.75
C LEU A 61 3.50 8.96 -3.84
N GLY A 62 3.49 8.48 -5.07
CA GLY A 62 2.75 9.09 -6.17
C GLY A 62 1.23 9.07 -5.94
N ASN A 63 0.68 7.94 -5.46
CA ASN A 63 -0.75 7.83 -5.14
C ASN A 63 -1.15 8.79 -4.03
N VAL A 64 -0.35 8.91 -2.97
CA VAL A 64 -0.59 9.87 -1.87
C VAL A 64 -0.71 11.29 -2.41
N SER A 65 0.25 11.67 -3.26
CA SER A 65 0.29 12.99 -3.90
C SER A 65 -0.94 13.22 -4.80
N ALA A 66 -1.34 12.21 -5.58
CA ALA A 66 -2.49 12.29 -6.47
C ALA A 66 -3.81 12.37 -5.71
N PHE A 67 -3.97 11.55 -4.67
CA PHE A 67 -5.19 11.49 -3.87
C PHE A 67 -5.41 12.79 -3.09
N GLY A 68 -4.36 13.28 -2.42
CA GLY A 68 -4.43 14.57 -1.74
C GLY A 68 -4.76 15.71 -2.69
N LYS A 69 -4.14 15.74 -3.88
CA LYS A 69 -4.47 16.71 -4.93
C LYS A 69 -5.94 16.63 -5.34
N GLY A 70 -6.45 15.43 -5.68
CA GLY A 70 -7.85 15.24 -6.10
C GLY A 70 -8.84 15.67 -5.03
N LEU A 71 -8.58 15.32 -3.78
CA LEU A 71 -9.44 15.71 -2.65
C LEU A 71 -9.45 17.22 -2.41
N ARG A 72 -8.29 17.90 -2.54
CA ARG A 72 -8.25 19.37 -2.45
C ARG A 72 -9.02 20.02 -3.59
N GLU A 73 -8.86 19.55 -4.82
CA GLU A 73 -9.61 20.06 -5.99
C GLU A 73 -11.12 19.84 -5.81
N ALA A 74 -11.55 18.69 -5.30
CA ALA A 74 -12.96 18.43 -5.01
C ALA A 74 -13.50 19.40 -3.95
N LYS A 75 -12.71 19.72 -2.92
CA LYS A 75 -13.06 20.68 -1.88
C LYS A 75 -13.10 22.12 -2.43
N ASP A 76 -12.09 22.51 -3.19
CA ASP A 76 -12.02 23.85 -3.79
C ASP A 76 -13.14 24.10 -4.80
N ALA A 77 -13.60 23.04 -5.48
CA ALA A 77 -14.77 23.07 -6.36
C ALA A 77 -16.12 23.04 -5.60
N GLY A 78 -16.12 22.92 -4.28
CA GLY A 78 -17.33 22.85 -3.46
C GLY A 78 -18.09 21.52 -3.56
N LEU A 79 -17.46 20.47 -4.09
CA LEU A 79 -18.06 19.13 -4.19
C LEU A 79 -18.05 18.38 -2.84
N ILE A 80 -17.13 18.73 -1.96
CA ILE A 80 -17.03 18.23 -0.59
C ILE A 80 -16.74 19.39 0.37
N ASP A 81 -17.16 19.27 1.61
CA ASP A 81 -17.02 20.29 2.66
C ASP A 81 -15.74 20.15 3.48
N ARG A 82 -15.21 18.93 3.58
CA ARG A 82 -14.00 18.60 4.36
C ARG A 82 -13.07 17.65 3.59
N LEU A 83 -11.82 17.56 4.03
CA LEU A 83 -10.89 16.53 3.56
C LEU A 83 -10.96 15.31 4.49
N PRO A 84 -10.91 14.08 3.95
CA PRO A 84 -10.60 12.91 4.77
C PRO A 84 -9.15 12.97 5.24
N LYS A 85 -8.85 12.42 6.39
CA LYS A 85 -7.47 12.25 6.86
C LYS A 85 -6.76 11.17 6.02
N LEU A 86 -5.54 11.44 5.57
CA LEU A 86 -4.74 10.48 4.79
C LEU A 86 -3.80 9.72 5.73
N ALA A 87 -3.89 8.39 5.78
CA ALA A 87 -2.92 7.56 6.48
C ALA A 87 -2.07 6.78 5.48
N VAL A 88 -0.76 6.99 5.54
CA VAL A 88 0.21 6.34 4.64
C VAL A 88 0.92 5.22 5.40
N ILE A 89 0.87 4.01 4.85
CA ILE A 89 1.42 2.82 5.50
C ILE A 89 2.63 2.31 4.71
N GLN A 90 3.77 2.19 5.37
CA GLN A 90 4.99 1.63 4.79
C GLN A 90 5.33 0.28 5.43
N ALA A 91 6.07 -0.57 4.70
CA ALA A 91 6.70 -1.75 5.29
C ALA A 91 7.90 -1.34 6.13
N GLU A 92 8.11 -1.95 7.30
CA GLU A 92 9.16 -1.55 8.25
C GLU A 92 10.57 -1.54 7.66
N GLY A 93 10.91 -2.49 6.79
CA GLY A 93 12.21 -2.54 6.10
C GLY A 93 12.35 -1.56 4.93
N ALA A 94 11.30 -0.76 4.61
CA ALA A 94 11.30 0.24 3.54
C ALA A 94 10.44 1.46 3.96
N ALA A 95 10.78 2.12 5.08
CA ALA A 95 9.96 3.13 5.72
C ALA A 95 10.59 4.54 5.86
N PRO A 96 11.29 5.07 4.83
CA PRO A 96 11.97 6.37 4.96
C PRO A 96 11.01 7.54 5.17
N PHE A 97 9.77 7.43 4.69
CA PHE A 97 8.76 8.47 4.87
C PHE A 97 8.16 8.46 6.28
N TYR A 98 8.00 7.29 6.89
CA TYR A 98 7.66 7.16 8.31
C TYR A 98 8.73 7.78 9.19
N ASP A 99 10.00 7.52 8.91
CA ASP A 99 11.12 8.07 9.69
C ASP A 99 11.20 9.61 9.56
N LEU A 100 10.94 10.15 8.37
CA LEU A 100 10.79 11.60 8.18
C LEU A 100 9.63 12.17 8.99
N TRP A 101 8.47 11.48 8.96
CA TRP A 101 7.26 11.90 9.70
C TRP A 101 7.54 11.97 11.21
N GLN A 102 8.20 10.95 11.78
CA GLN A 102 8.55 10.91 13.20
C GLN A 102 9.55 12.00 13.61
N ARG A 103 10.47 12.35 12.73
CA ARG A 103 11.39 13.48 13.00
C ARG A 103 10.70 14.84 12.95
N GLY A 104 9.60 14.96 12.26
CA GLY A 104 8.81 16.20 12.15
C GLY A 104 9.40 17.28 11.26
N SER A 105 10.70 17.25 10.98
CA SER A 105 11.42 18.26 10.19
C SER A 105 12.59 17.67 9.41
N GLY A 106 13.16 18.48 8.51
CA GLY A 106 14.29 18.09 7.66
C GLY A 106 13.87 17.45 6.34
N GLY A 107 14.83 16.90 5.61
CA GLY A 107 14.63 16.14 4.38
C GLY A 107 14.45 14.64 4.63
N LEU A 108 13.97 13.92 3.61
CA LEU A 108 13.95 12.47 3.64
C LEU A 108 15.37 11.92 3.63
N CYS A 109 15.64 10.94 4.50
CA CYS A 109 16.88 10.17 4.47
C CYS A 109 16.55 8.83 3.79
N PRO A 110 17.12 8.54 2.62
CA PRO A 110 16.86 7.30 1.90
C PRO A 110 17.31 6.06 2.66
N VAL A 111 16.58 4.96 2.51
CA VAL A 111 16.99 3.62 2.92
C VAL A 111 17.75 2.97 1.76
N THR A 112 19.03 2.72 1.92
CA THR A 112 19.91 2.26 0.83
C THR A 112 19.55 0.87 0.32
N ASN A 113 19.17 -0.04 1.22
CA ASN A 113 18.78 -1.41 0.90
C ASN A 113 17.39 -1.69 1.48
N PRO A 114 16.31 -1.22 0.80
CA PRO A 114 14.96 -1.49 1.27
C PRO A 114 14.63 -2.98 1.13
N GLU A 115 14.11 -3.57 2.19
CA GLU A 115 13.76 -5.00 2.24
C GLU A 115 12.33 -5.19 2.70
N THR A 116 11.51 -5.79 1.85
CA THR A 116 10.15 -6.24 2.17
C THR A 116 9.66 -7.24 1.14
N LEU A 117 8.81 -8.15 1.54
CA LEU A 117 8.06 -9.05 0.66
C LEU A 117 6.97 -8.31 -0.13
N ALA A 118 6.53 -7.15 0.36
CA ALA A 118 5.57 -6.27 -0.32
C ALA A 118 6.29 -5.48 -1.44
N THR A 119 6.61 -6.16 -2.54
CA THR A 119 7.52 -5.68 -3.59
C THR A 119 7.14 -4.32 -4.16
N ALA A 120 5.85 -4.01 -4.30
CA ALA A 120 5.37 -2.74 -4.85
C ALA A 120 5.64 -1.51 -3.95
N ILE A 121 5.93 -1.72 -2.65
CA ILE A 121 6.34 -0.66 -1.72
C ILE A 121 7.79 -0.81 -1.23
N ARG A 122 8.60 -1.68 -1.85
CA ARG A 122 10.03 -1.85 -1.58
C ARG A 122 10.83 -0.72 -2.22
N ILE A 123 10.67 0.50 -1.70
CA ILE A 123 11.26 1.72 -2.23
C ILE A 123 11.97 2.46 -1.09
N GLY A 124 13.27 2.69 -1.28
CA GLY A 124 14.13 3.36 -0.29
C GLY A 124 14.21 4.87 -0.48
N ASP A 125 14.00 5.38 -1.70
CA ASP A 125 14.08 6.81 -2.03
C ASP A 125 12.82 7.27 -2.80
N PRO A 126 11.68 7.45 -2.14
CA PRO A 126 10.42 7.81 -2.78
C PRO A 126 10.44 9.24 -3.34
N VAL A 127 10.49 9.39 -4.66
CA VAL A 127 10.63 10.71 -5.33
C VAL A 127 9.49 11.69 -5.05
N SER A 128 8.30 11.21 -4.69
CA SER A 128 7.12 12.07 -4.46
C SER A 128 6.96 12.48 -2.99
N TRP A 129 7.95 12.22 -2.11
CA TRP A 129 7.82 12.48 -0.68
C TRP A 129 7.47 13.94 -0.31
N PRO A 130 7.99 14.98 -1.02
CA PRO A 130 7.63 16.36 -0.63
C PRO A 130 6.15 16.67 -0.84
N LYS A 131 5.59 16.20 -1.97
CA LYS A 131 4.16 16.34 -2.28
C LYS A 131 3.31 15.53 -1.30
N ALA A 132 3.69 14.28 -1.04
CA ALA A 132 2.98 13.43 -0.09
C ALA A 132 2.98 14.02 1.33
N LEU A 133 4.10 14.56 1.79
CA LEU A 133 4.20 15.20 3.09
C LEU A 133 3.24 16.40 3.22
N HIS A 134 3.16 17.20 2.15
CA HIS A 134 2.21 18.31 2.08
C HIS A 134 0.76 17.81 2.20
N GLU A 135 0.38 16.78 1.44
CA GLU A 135 -0.98 16.26 1.44
C GLU A 135 -1.37 15.59 2.78
N VAL A 136 -0.47 14.81 3.37
CA VAL A 136 -0.73 14.19 4.68
C VAL A 136 -0.89 15.25 5.77
N ARG A 137 -0.07 16.29 5.78
CA ARG A 137 -0.20 17.40 6.73
C ARG A 137 -1.50 18.19 6.55
N ASN A 138 -1.83 18.54 5.31
CA ASN A 138 -3.04 19.30 4.99
C ASN A 138 -4.33 18.56 5.38
N SER A 139 -4.33 17.24 5.26
CA SER A 139 -5.48 16.42 5.63
C SER A 139 -5.59 16.16 7.14
N GLY A 140 -4.62 16.58 7.95
CA GLY A 140 -4.54 16.18 9.36
C GLY A 140 -4.28 14.68 9.54
N GLY A 141 -3.63 14.07 8.56
CA GLY A 141 -3.38 12.64 8.47
C GLY A 141 -2.16 12.17 9.27
N THR A 142 -1.68 10.97 8.96
CA THR A 142 -0.54 10.34 9.64
C THR A 142 0.25 9.41 8.75
N VAL A 143 1.42 8.98 9.21
CA VAL A 143 2.24 7.95 8.57
C VAL A 143 2.55 6.88 9.60
N GLU A 144 2.39 5.62 9.22
CA GLU A 144 2.68 4.47 10.07
C GLU A 144 3.51 3.42 9.30
N LYS A 145 4.20 2.56 10.00
CA LYS A 145 4.88 1.40 9.42
C LYS A 145 4.40 0.09 10.05
N VAL A 146 4.45 -0.96 9.27
CA VAL A 146 3.98 -2.29 9.64
C VAL A 146 5.04 -3.35 9.35
N THR A 147 5.06 -4.41 10.14
CA THR A 147 5.97 -5.54 9.98
C THR A 147 5.51 -6.48 8.87
N GLU A 148 6.40 -7.35 8.40
CA GLU A 148 6.06 -8.42 7.44
C GLU A 148 4.97 -9.35 7.98
N GLN A 149 4.97 -9.66 9.28
CA GLN A 149 3.95 -10.47 9.91
C GLN A 149 2.57 -9.79 9.88
N GLU A 150 2.51 -8.50 10.21
CA GLU A 150 1.27 -7.71 10.17
C GLU A 150 0.70 -7.65 8.73
N ILE A 151 1.56 -7.49 7.72
CA ILE A 151 1.16 -7.49 6.31
C ILE A 151 0.61 -8.87 5.89
N ALA A 152 1.30 -9.95 6.27
CA ALA A 152 0.93 -11.31 5.91
C ALA A 152 -0.42 -11.70 6.50
N ASP A 153 -0.64 -11.43 7.78
CA ASP A 153 -1.88 -11.69 8.47
C ASP A 153 -3.04 -10.84 7.91
N ALA A 154 -2.79 -9.58 7.62
CA ALA A 154 -3.79 -8.71 6.99
C ALA A 154 -4.18 -9.19 5.60
N LYS A 155 -3.19 -9.65 4.78
CA LYS A 155 -3.46 -10.20 3.45
C LYS A 155 -4.34 -11.45 3.51
N ALA A 156 -4.03 -12.37 4.43
CA ALA A 156 -4.82 -13.57 4.61
C ALA A 156 -6.28 -13.24 5.00
N GLN A 157 -6.48 -12.25 5.86
CA GLN A 157 -7.82 -11.84 6.29
C GLN A 157 -8.61 -11.12 5.20
N ILE A 158 -7.97 -10.29 4.36
CA ILE A 158 -8.61 -9.73 3.17
C ILE A 158 -9.04 -10.88 2.24
N GLY A 159 -8.20 -11.90 2.08
CA GLY A 159 -8.52 -13.11 1.31
C GLY A 159 -9.73 -13.87 1.85
N LEU A 160 -9.89 -13.98 3.18
CA LEU A 160 -11.06 -14.60 3.82
C LEU A 160 -12.38 -13.88 3.49
N CYS A 161 -12.32 -12.58 3.18
CA CYS A 161 -13.49 -11.81 2.73
C CYS A 161 -13.78 -11.96 1.22
N GLY A 162 -13.05 -12.84 0.51
CA GLY A 162 -13.19 -13.02 -0.93
C GLY A 162 -12.54 -11.94 -1.78
N ILE A 163 -11.76 -11.05 -1.18
CA ILE A 163 -11.06 -9.95 -1.88
C ILE A 163 -9.61 -10.36 -2.11
N GLY A 164 -9.17 -10.32 -3.37
CA GLY A 164 -7.79 -10.63 -3.73
C GLY A 164 -6.96 -9.36 -3.92
N CYS A 165 -5.84 -9.23 -3.20
CA CYS A 165 -4.91 -8.12 -3.35
C CYS A 165 -3.44 -8.55 -3.25
N GLU A 166 -2.52 -7.70 -3.72
CA GLU A 166 -1.08 -7.87 -3.51
C GLU A 166 -0.67 -7.59 -2.05
N PRO A 167 0.51 -8.05 -1.57
CA PRO A 167 0.98 -7.80 -0.20
C PRO A 167 1.06 -6.31 0.16
N ALA A 168 1.50 -5.47 -0.77
CA ALA A 168 1.58 -4.02 -0.56
C ALA A 168 0.23 -3.39 -0.21
N SER A 169 -0.86 -3.85 -0.86
CA SER A 169 -2.23 -3.42 -0.55
C SER A 169 -2.65 -3.83 0.86
N ALA A 170 -2.25 -5.03 1.30
CA ALA A 170 -2.59 -5.54 2.63
C ALA A 170 -1.97 -4.72 3.78
N ALA A 171 -0.88 -3.99 3.51
CA ALA A 171 -0.30 -3.07 4.47
C ALA A 171 -1.33 -2.04 4.98
N THR A 172 -2.34 -1.67 4.17
CA THR A 172 -3.41 -0.75 4.59
C THR A 172 -4.21 -1.30 5.75
N LEU A 173 -4.68 -2.55 5.67
CA LEU A 173 -5.43 -3.19 6.75
C LEU A 173 -4.55 -3.40 7.99
N ALA A 174 -3.28 -3.78 7.82
CA ALA A 174 -2.32 -3.86 8.92
C ALA A 174 -2.17 -2.51 9.62
N GLY A 175 -2.01 -1.42 8.84
CA GLY A 175 -1.92 -0.06 9.35
C GLY A 175 -3.19 0.41 10.06
N ILE A 176 -4.37 0.14 9.50
CA ILE A 176 -5.66 0.46 10.15
C ILE A 176 -5.74 -0.19 11.52
N ARG A 177 -5.41 -1.48 11.64
CA ARG A 177 -5.42 -2.19 12.92
C ARG A 177 -4.48 -1.59 13.94
N LYS A 178 -3.27 -1.28 13.49
CA LYS A 178 -2.24 -0.68 14.35
C LYS A 178 -2.65 0.72 14.83
N LEU A 179 -3.15 1.55 13.91
CA LEU A 179 -3.64 2.90 14.23
C LEU A 179 -4.88 2.86 15.13
N THR A 180 -5.79 1.90 14.92
CA THR A 180 -6.96 1.70 15.80
C THR A 180 -6.54 1.22 17.19
N ALA A 181 -5.60 0.28 17.28
CA ALA A 181 -5.07 -0.19 18.56
C ALA A 181 -4.38 0.92 19.36
N ARG A 182 -3.81 1.92 18.67
CA ARG A 182 -3.18 3.11 19.26
C ARG A 182 -4.17 4.26 19.54
N GLY A 183 -5.45 4.10 19.21
CA GLY A 183 -6.46 5.15 19.39
C GLY A 183 -6.31 6.35 18.44
N VAL A 184 -5.58 6.21 17.33
CA VAL A 184 -5.44 7.25 16.28
C VAL A 184 -6.65 7.23 15.35
N ILE A 185 -7.14 6.03 15.01
CA ILE A 185 -8.40 5.80 14.30
C ILE A 185 -9.41 5.29 15.31
N ASP A 186 -10.54 5.98 15.46
CA ASP A 186 -11.62 5.49 16.30
C ASP A 186 -12.40 4.37 15.58
N ARG A 187 -12.95 3.43 16.37
CA ARG A 187 -13.73 2.29 15.83
C ARG A 187 -15.04 2.70 15.16
N VAL A 188 -15.53 3.90 15.45
CA VAL A 188 -16.76 4.45 14.85
C VAL A 188 -16.48 5.28 13.60
N GLU A 189 -15.22 5.59 13.29
CA GLU A 189 -14.83 6.33 12.09
C GLU A 189 -14.96 5.46 10.83
N ASN A 190 -15.42 6.08 9.73
CA ASN A 190 -15.50 5.46 8.42
C ASN A 190 -14.13 5.49 7.74
N VAL A 191 -13.60 4.32 7.41
CA VAL A 191 -12.26 4.15 6.84
C VAL A 191 -12.34 3.49 5.47
N VAL A 192 -11.74 4.13 4.47
CA VAL A 192 -11.53 3.54 3.15
C VAL A 192 -10.10 3.01 3.07
N ALA A 193 -9.94 1.70 2.90
CA ALA A 193 -8.66 1.05 2.64
C ALA A 193 -8.43 0.91 1.13
N VAL A 194 -7.37 1.50 0.62
CA VAL A 194 -7.05 1.45 -0.82
C VAL A 194 -6.25 0.18 -1.14
N LEU A 195 -6.87 -0.74 -1.87
CA LEU A 195 -6.22 -1.96 -2.35
C LEU A 195 -5.77 -1.76 -3.80
N THR A 196 -4.48 -1.58 -3.99
CA THR A 196 -3.90 -1.07 -5.25
C THR A 196 -3.63 -2.13 -6.30
N GLY A 197 -3.14 -3.30 -5.93
CA GLY A 197 -2.69 -4.32 -6.87
C GLY A 197 -3.45 -5.63 -6.77
N ASN A 198 -3.47 -6.35 -7.90
CA ASN A 198 -4.18 -7.62 -8.04
C ASN A 198 -3.47 -8.76 -7.29
N VAL A 199 -4.24 -9.74 -6.84
CA VAL A 199 -3.78 -10.95 -6.13
C VAL A 199 -2.76 -11.78 -6.93
N LEU A 200 -2.83 -11.74 -8.25
CA LEU A 200 -1.96 -12.53 -9.14
C LEU A 200 -0.53 -11.98 -9.24
N LYS A 201 -0.26 -10.79 -8.72
CA LYS A 201 1.11 -10.22 -8.74
C LYS A 201 2.10 -11.04 -7.92
N ASP A 202 1.68 -11.54 -6.78
CA ASP A 202 2.53 -12.27 -5.84
C ASP A 202 1.85 -13.58 -5.41
N SER A 203 1.46 -14.43 -6.36
CA SER A 203 0.73 -15.69 -6.11
C SER A 203 1.49 -16.67 -5.21
N ASP A 204 2.82 -16.73 -5.36
CA ASP A 204 3.68 -17.58 -4.53
C ASP A 204 3.64 -17.19 -3.04
N TYR A 205 3.49 -15.90 -2.75
CA TYR A 205 3.32 -15.37 -1.39
C TYR A 205 2.13 -16.03 -0.67
N ILE A 206 0.99 -16.16 -1.38
CA ILE A 206 -0.23 -16.75 -0.82
C ILE A 206 0.02 -18.22 -0.47
N TYR A 207 0.54 -19.00 -1.43
CA TYR A 207 0.81 -20.41 -1.22
C TYR A 207 1.78 -20.62 -0.04
N ARG A 208 2.90 -19.89 -0.01
CA ARG A 208 3.90 -20.01 1.06
C ARG A 208 3.36 -19.60 2.43
N TYR A 209 2.53 -18.56 2.51
CA TYR A 209 1.86 -18.20 3.75
C TYR A 209 0.96 -19.33 4.26
N HIS A 210 0.03 -19.81 3.44
CA HIS A 210 -0.95 -20.81 3.85
C HIS A 210 -0.35 -22.19 4.11
N THR A 211 0.84 -22.48 3.57
CA THR A 211 1.59 -23.73 3.85
C THR A 211 2.63 -23.58 4.96
N GLY A 212 2.78 -22.40 5.55
CA GLY A 212 3.75 -22.14 6.64
C GLY A 212 5.20 -22.08 6.14
N GLN A 213 5.42 -21.73 4.86
CA GLN A 213 6.73 -21.65 4.21
C GLN A 213 7.17 -20.22 3.92
N LEU A 214 6.37 -19.22 4.33
CA LEU A 214 6.71 -17.83 4.07
C LEU A 214 7.79 -17.36 5.07
N GLU A 215 8.83 -16.75 4.52
CA GLU A 215 9.93 -16.15 5.28
C GLU A 215 10.09 -14.69 4.89
N ALA A 216 10.24 -13.84 5.89
CA ALA A 216 10.59 -12.44 5.72
C ALA A 216 12.07 -12.30 5.32
N PRO A 217 12.49 -11.12 4.82
CA PRO A 217 13.90 -10.80 4.63
C PRO A 217 14.71 -11.12 5.90
N GLY A 218 15.92 -11.67 5.69
CA GLY A 218 16.75 -12.17 6.80
C GLY A 218 16.37 -13.57 7.31
N GLY A 219 15.47 -14.29 6.63
CA GLY A 219 15.11 -15.68 6.96
C GLY A 219 14.19 -15.83 8.18
N VAL A 220 13.54 -14.76 8.61
CA VAL A 220 12.60 -14.79 9.74
C VAL A 220 11.28 -15.42 9.26
N LYS A 221 10.91 -16.53 9.90
CA LYS A 221 9.68 -17.26 9.54
C LYS A 221 8.44 -16.47 9.90
N ILE A 222 7.54 -16.32 8.93
CA ILE A 222 6.21 -15.74 9.13
C ILE A 222 5.26 -16.83 9.65
N GLN A 223 4.52 -16.50 10.70
CA GLN A 223 3.51 -17.40 11.25
C GLN A 223 2.25 -17.34 10.39
N SER A 224 1.69 -18.50 10.05
CA SER A 224 0.44 -18.60 9.29
C SER A 224 -0.77 -18.54 10.22
N THR A 225 -0.92 -17.42 10.94
CA THR A 225 -1.97 -17.23 11.96
C THR A 225 -3.38 -17.46 11.39
N PHE A 226 -3.59 -17.06 10.14
CA PHE A 226 -4.84 -17.25 9.39
C PHE A 226 -4.63 -18.22 8.23
N GLY A 227 -3.80 -19.25 8.45
CA GLY A 227 -3.48 -20.23 7.42
C GLY A 227 -4.70 -21.04 7.01
N ASN A 228 -4.91 -21.16 5.69
CA ASN A 228 -5.89 -22.06 5.10
C ASN A 228 -5.13 -23.01 4.16
N LYS A 229 -4.64 -24.10 4.74
CA LYS A 229 -3.74 -25.01 4.03
C LYS A 229 -4.47 -25.74 2.89
N PRO A 230 -3.94 -25.70 1.66
CA PRO A 230 -4.51 -26.44 0.54
C PRO A 230 -4.54 -27.94 0.86
N ILE A 231 -5.65 -28.59 0.56
CA ILE A 231 -5.83 -30.04 0.70
C ILE A 231 -5.66 -30.66 -0.68
N VAL A 232 -4.72 -31.61 -0.78
CA VAL A 232 -4.55 -32.40 -1.99
C VAL A 232 -5.49 -33.59 -1.92
N VAL A 233 -6.40 -33.70 -2.88
CA VAL A 233 -7.37 -34.77 -2.95
C VAL A 233 -7.18 -35.61 -4.24
N PRO A 234 -7.46 -36.90 -4.24
CA PRO A 234 -7.49 -37.67 -5.46
C PRO A 234 -8.63 -37.20 -6.39
N ASN A 235 -8.51 -37.49 -7.68
CA ASN A 235 -9.57 -37.18 -8.66
C ASN A 235 -10.72 -38.21 -8.50
N ASP A 236 -11.46 -38.08 -7.40
CA ASP A 236 -12.53 -39.00 -6.99
C ASP A 236 -13.66 -38.14 -6.34
N PRO A 237 -14.84 -38.07 -7.00
CA PRO A 237 -15.93 -37.22 -6.52
C PRO A 237 -16.42 -37.58 -5.12
N ASP A 238 -16.46 -38.88 -4.76
CA ASP A 238 -16.94 -39.34 -3.46
C ASP A 238 -16.01 -38.90 -2.34
N LYS A 239 -14.69 -39.01 -2.56
CA LYS A 239 -13.69 -38.52 -1.59
C LYS A 239 -13.66 -37.00 -1.46
N ILE A 240 -13.96 -36.27 -2.54
CA ILE A 240 -14.09 -34.81 -2.48
C ILE A 240 -15.34 -34.44 -1.68
N ALA A 241 -16.46 -35.13 -1.90
CA ALA A 241 -17.70 -34.88 -1.16
C ALA A 241 -17.54 -35.15 0.36
N GLU A 242 -16.80 -36.20 0.74
CA GLU A 242 -16.49 -36.49 2.15
C GLU A 242 -15.70 -35.38 2.85
N LEU A 243 -14.85 -34.65 2.13
CA LEU A 243 -14.06 -33.54 2.68
C LEU A 243 -14.83 -32.23 2.78
N LEU A 244 -15.95 -32.09 2.07
CA LEU A 244 -16.76 -30.88 2.05
C LEU A 244 -17.96 -30.93 3.01
N ASN A 245 -18.25 -32.10 3.60
CA ASN A 245 -19.27 -32.34 4.62
C ASN A 245 -18.66 -32.33 6.03
#